data_d3b0bfc1e9a0e1a7a62373a8ec1d1dd6
#
_entry.id   d3b0bfc1e9a0e1a7a62373a8ec1d1dd6
#
_cell.length_a   1.000
_cell.length_b   1.000
_cell.length_c   1.000
_cell.angle_alpha   90.00
_cell.angle_beta   90.00
_cell.angle_gamma   90.00
#
_symmetry.space_group_name_H-M   'P 1'
#
loop_
_entity.id
_entity.type
_entity.pdbx_description
1 polymer ?
#
loop_
_entity_poly.entity_id
_entity_poly.type
_entity_poly.pdbx_seq_one_letter_code
_entity_poly.pdbx_strand_id
1 'polypeptide(L)'
;HDYGRLAVTTIDRFFQRIIKAFTRELGIFPGYNVELDSDFVLLKAVDKVMQQVKDNPGLKNWISELMSSNVEEGKSWSIKSKIAELGEELFKENYMLFDKHILDKFSDKEFLKNYRSFLTATVQAYESRQAAIGQEAIGLIRSEGLEQTDFKGGKAGCVSYFYKLVAGNFDEPTATVRKGAQDSAAWVTKTSPRKATIGSICPRLMQLLQDILNRFDQDYSYYLSARMLSDNLYQLGILNDLYQEVRAYCDEKGLMLLSDTTHILNMLIADNDTSFLFEKCGNYYKHLMIDEFQDTSGMQWKNFRPLVVNSLSEGCRTM
;
A
#
# COMPACT_ATOMS: atom_id res chain seq x y z
N HIS A 1 -15.55 -46.78 20.39
CA HIS A 1 -15.23 -45.58 19.64
C HIS A 1 -15.53 -44.36 20.53
N ASP A 2 -14.47 -43.68 20.97
CA ASP A 2 -14.58 -42.57 21.91
C ASP A 2 -14.67 -41.24 21.11
N TYR A 3 -15.85 -40.99 20.54
CA TYR A 3 -16.11 -39.76 19.76
C TYR A 3 -15.99 -38.48 20.61
N GLY A 4 -16.00 -38.59 21.94
CA GLY A 4 -15.84 -37.46 22.85
C GLY A 4 -14.44 -36.84 22.84
N ARG A 5 -13.46 -37.51 22.21
CA ARG A 5 -12.09 -37.01 22.04
C ARG A 5 -11.83 -36.35 20.69
N LEU A 6 -12.80 -36.41 19.77
CA LEU A 6 -12.68 -35.75 18.46
C LEU A 6 -13.21 -34.34 18.55
N ALA A 7 -12.37 -33.34 18.33
CA ALA A 7 -12.74 -31.92 18.27
C ALA A 7 -12.73 -31.46 16.82
N VAL A 8 -13.89 -31.38 16.19
CA VAL A 8 -14.08 -30.77 14.86
C VAL A 8 -14.57 -29.35 15.05
N THR A 9 -13.84 -28.38 14.52
CA THR A 9 -14.16 -26.95 14.70
C THR A 9 -13.54 -26.12 13.55
N THR A 10 -14.07 -24.93 13.32
CA THR A 10 -13.41 -23.96 12.42
C THR A 10 -12.15 -23.40 13.09
N ILE A 11 -11.22 -22.89 12.27
CA ILE A 11 -9.98 -22.24 12.72
C ILE A 11 -10.31 -21.10 13.70
N ASP A 12 -11.24 -20.24 13.33
CA ASP A 12 -11.61 -19.07 14.14
C ASP A 12 -12.20 -19.47 15.49
N ARG A 13 -13.06 -20.48 15.52
CA ARG A 13 -13.63 -20.99 16.78
C ARG A 13 -12.57 -21.62 17.68
N PHE A 14 -11.57 -22.24 17.08
CA PHE A 14 -10.41 -22.76 17.81
C PHE A 14 -9.61 -21.61 18.43
N PHE A 15 -9.31 -20.56 17.66
CA PHE A 15 -8.60 -19.37 18.14
C PHE A 15 -9.38 -18.64 19.24
N GLN A 16 -10.68 -18.45 19.07
CA GLN A 16 -11.54 -17.85 20.10
C GLN A 16 -11.49 -18.62 21.43
N ARG A 17 -11.42 -19.96 21.37
CA ARG A 17 -11.30 -20.78 22.60
C ARG A 17 -9.99 -20.49 23.32
N ILE A 18 -8.89 -20.35 22.60
CA ILE A 18 -7.61 -19.98 23.18
C ILE A 18 -7.70 -18.57 23.80
N ILE A 19 -8.16 -17.58 23.06
CA ILE A 19 -8.29 -16.19 23.55
C ILE A 19 -9.15 -16.13 24.82
N LYS A 20 -10.26 -16.87 24.87
CA LYS A 20 -11.12 -16.93 26.08
C LYS A 20 -10.39 -17.45 27.31
N ALA A 21 -9.43 -18.36 27.15
CA ALA A 21 -8.63 -18.85 28.26
C ALA A 21 -7.61 -17.80 28.76
N PHE A 22 -7.28 -16.79 27.93
CA PHE A 22 -6.27 -15.77 28.20
C PHE A 22 -6.84 -14.34 28.32
N THR A 23 -8.15 -14.19 28.53
CA THR A 23 -8.81 -12.87 28.62
C THR A 23 -8.19 -11.96 29.69
N ARG A 24 -7.74 -12.51 30.83
CA ARG A 24 -7.09 -11.73 31.88
C ARG A 24 -5.74 -11.18 31.46
N GLU A 25 -4.92 -12.04 30.87
CA GLU A 25 -3.57 -11.71 30.42
C GLU A 25 -3.59 -10.69 29.29
N LEU A 26 -4.60 -10.79 28.44
CA LEU A 26 -4.83 -9.89 27.32
C LEU A 26 -5.49 -8.56 27.73
N GLY A 27 -5.93 -8.44 29.01
CA GLY A 27 -6.67 -7.27 29.46
C GLY A 27 -8.05 -7.12 28.80
N ILE A 28 -8.57 -8.19 28.21
CA ILE A 28 -9.87 -8.20 27.53
C ILE A 28 -10.98 -8.40 28.55
N PHE A 29 -12.09 -7.66 28.40
CA PHE A 29 -13.24 -7.82 29.29
C PHE A 29 -13.80 -9.25 29.20
N PRO A 30 -13.96 -9.98 30.32
CA PRO A 30 -14.31 -11.41 30.30
C PRO A 30 -15.67 -11.75 29.67
N GLY A 31 -16.52 -10.76 29.46
CA GLY A 31 -17.88 -10.90 28.89
C GLY A 31 -18.01 -10.38 27.46
N TYR A 32 -16.89 -10.22 26.71
CA TYR A 32 -16.97 -9.74 25.33
C TYR A 32 -17.77 -10.68 24.42
N ASN A 33 -18.49 -10.09 23.48
CA ASN A 33 -19.16 -10.82 22.41
C ASN A 33 -18.32 -10.73 21.13
N VAL A 34 -18.23 -11.84 20.39
CA VAL A 34 -17.57 -11.83 19.08
C VAL A 34 -18.57 -11.35 18.04
N GLU A 35 -18.23 -10.25 17.37
CA GLU A 35 -19.00 -9.72 16.26
C GLU A 35 -18.46 -10.30 14.95
N LEU A 36 -19.36 -10.88 14.17
CA LEU A 36 -19.04 -11.49 12.87
C LEU A 36 -19.25 -10.51 11.72
N ASP A 37 -20.14 -9.54 11.92
CA ASP A 37 -20.50 -8.52 10.94
C ASP A 37 -19.61 -7.27 11.12
N SER A 38 -18.41 -7.34 10.58
CA SER A 38 -17.49 -6.20 10.56
C SER A 38 -18.02 -5.03 9.74
N ASP A 39 -18.85 -5.28 8.72
CA ASP A 39 -19.43 -4.23 7.87
C ASP A 39 -20.42 -3.38 8.65
N PHE A 40 -21.23 -4.03 9.52
CA PHE A 40 -22.12 -3.30 10.41
C PHE A 40 -21.35 -2.35 11.34
N VAL A 41 -20.27 -2.83 11.95
CA VAL A 41 -19.43 -1.99 12.83
C VAL A 41 -18.77 -0.86 12.04
N LEU A 42 -18.27 -1.16 10.85
CA LEU A 42 -17.67 -0.15 9.96
C LEU A 42 -18.67 0.94 9.60
N LEU A 43 -19.90 0.60 9.23
CA LEU A 43 -20.94 1.60 8.90
C LEU A 43 -21.25 2.52 10.08
N LYS A 44 -21.23 2.01 11.31
CA LYS A 44 -21.38 2.83 12.53
C LYS A 44 -20.21 3.78 12.71
N ALA A 45 -18.98 3.31 12.49
CA ALA A 45 -17.80 4.16 12.53
C ALA A 45 -17.83 5.23 11.44
N VAL A 46 -18.21 4.89 10.21
CA VAL A 46 -18.38 5.85 9.11
C VAL A 46 -19.40 6.93 9.46
N ASP A 47 -20.54 6.56 10.04
CA ASP A 47 -21.56 7.53 10.46
C ASP A 47 -21.04 8.49 11.53
N LYS A 48 -20.23 8.00 12.47
CA LYS A 48 -19.59 8.83 13.50
C LYS A 48 -18.54 9.78 12.90
N VAL A 49 -17.65 9.28 12.05
CA VAL A 49 -16.65 10.10 11.34
C VAL A 49 -17.36 11.19 10.52
N MET A 50 -18.43 10.85 9.81
CA MET A 50 -19.19 11.84 9.03
C MET A 50 -19.91 12.90 9.87
N GLN A 51 -20.30 12.57 11.10
CA GLN A 51 -20.83 13.55 12.05
C GLN A 51 -19.74 14.53 12.50
N GLN A 52 -18.54 14.03 12.79
CA GLN A 52 -17.38 14.83 13.21
C GLN A 52 -16.90 15.82 12.13
N VAL A 53 -17.14 15.52 10.85
CA VAL A 53 -16.79 16.41 9.71
C VAL A 53 -17.40 17.79 9.87
N LYS A 54 -18.58 17.91 10.50
CA LYS A 54 -19.26 19.18 10.71
C LYS A 54 -18.51 20.12 11.65
N ASP A 55 -17.84 19.51 12.65
CA ASP A 55 -17.20 20.24 13.75
C ASP A 55 -15.65 20.24 13.62
N ASN A 56 -15.09 19.47 12.67
CA ASN A 56 -13.65 19.34 12.44
C ASN A 56 -13.26 19.87 11.04
N PRO A 57 -12.77 21.13 10.94
CA PRO A 57 -12.35 21.71 9.66
C PRO A 57 -11.21 20.94 8.97
N GLY A 58 -10.33 20.32 9.75
CA GLY A 58 -9.23 19.51 9.23
C GLY A 58 -9.75 18.27 8.50
N LEU A 59 -10.64 17.52 9.15
CA LEU A 59 -11.27 16.34 8.57
C LEU A 59 -12.13 16.70 7.35
N LYS A 60 -12.85 17.84 7.40
CA LYS A 60 -13.59 18.37 6.25
C LYS A 60 -12.70 18.63 5.04
N ASN A 61 -11.55 19.27 5.24
CA ASN A 61 -10.58 19.52 4.17
C ASN A 61 -10.04 18.20 3.60
N TRP A 62 -9.73 17.22 4.44
CA TRP A 62 -9.24 15.92 4.02
C TRP A 62 -10.23 15.14 3.19
N ILE A 63 -11.49 15.12 3.60
CA ILE A 63 -12.58 14.49 2.82
C ILE A 63 -12.81 15.24 1.50
N SER A 64 -12.73 16.59 1.50
CA SER A 64 -12.87 17.37 0.28
C SER A 64 -11.75 17.10 -0.72
N GLU A 65 -10.52 16.94 -0.27
CA GLU A 65 -9.37 16.59 -1.09
C GLU A 65 -9.50 15.15 -1.65
N LEU A 66 -9.94 14.20 -0.81
CA LEU A 66 -10.25 12.83 -1.26
C LEU A 66 -11.32 12.85 -2.37
N MET A 67 -12.29 13.75 -2.28
CA MET A 67 -13.33 13.88 -3.30
C MET A 67 -12.81 14.53 -4.58
N SER A 68 -11.99 15.57 -4.47
CA SER A 68 -11.46 16.30 -5.63
C SER A 68 -10.64 15.38 -6.54
N SER A 69 -9.85 14.50 -5.97
CA SER A 69 -9.07 13.50 -6.73
C SER A 69 -9.95 12.48 -7.48
N ASN A 70 -11.22 12.34 -7.09
CA ASN A 70 -12.15 11.34 -7.66
C ASN A 70 -13.19 11.94 -8.64
N VAL A 71 -13.41 13.26 -8.60
CA VAL A 71 -14.34 13.95 -9.53
C VAL A 71 -13.83 13.88 -10.98
N GLU A 72 -12.52 13.78 -11.17
CA GLU A 72 -11.90 13.58 -12.49
C GLU A 72 -12.29 12.25 -13.14
N GLU A 73 -12.75 11.24 -12.35
CA GLU A 73 -13.17 9.93 -12.88
C GLU A 73 -14.66 9.82 -13.26
N GLY A 74 -15.47 10.87 -13.11
CA GLY A 74 -16.85 10.93 -13.59
C GLY A 74 -17.86 9.99 -12.90
N LYS A 75 -17.54 9.44 -11.73
CA LYS A 75 -18.40 8.54 -10.96
C LYS A 75 -19.11 9.27 -9.84
N SER A 76 -20.44 9.36 -9.90
CA SER A 76 -21.29 9.85 -8.80
C SER A 76 -21.41 8.78 -7.72
N TRP A 77 -20.54 8.84 -6.71
CA TRP A 77 -20.59 7.97 -5.54
C TRP A 77 -20.93 8.78 -4.29
N SER A 78 -21.66 8.16 -3.38
CA SER A 78 -21.84 8.72 -2.05
C SER A 78 -20.48 8.74 -1.31
N ILE A 79 -20.15 9.84 -0.66
CA ILE A 79 -18.94 9.98 0.18
C ILE A 79 -18.85 8.83 1.19
N LYS A 80 -19.99 8.51 1.82
CA LYS A 80 -20.08 7.43 2.80
C LYS A 80 -19.68 6.08 2.21
N SER A 81 -20.12 5.77 0.99
CA SER A 81 -19.78 4.49 0.34
C SER A 81 -18.30 4.37 0.08
N LYS A 82 -17.63 5.46 -0.35
CA LYS A 82 -16.17 5.44 -0.57
C LYS A 82 -15.37 5.31 0.73
N ILE A 83 -15.81 6.01 1.78
CA ILE A 83 -15.16 5.90 3.09
C ILE A 83 -15.38 4.49 3.66
N ALA A 84 -16.55 3.87 3.44
CA ALA A 84 -16.81 2.49 3.84
C ALA A 84 -15.92 1.51 3.05
N GLU A 85 -15.84 1.62 1.73
CA GLU A 85 -14.97 0.82 0.88
C GLU A 85 -13.48 0.93 1.33
N LEU A 86 -13.02 2.15 1.61
CA LEU A 86 -11.69 2.35 2.18
C LEU A 86 -11.56 1.67 3.54
N GLY A 87 -12.59 1.75 4.37
CA GLY A 87 -12.62 1.16 5.72
C GLY A 87 -12.52 -0.36 5.75
N GLU A 88 -12.92 -1.06 4.69
CA GLU A 88 -12.75 -2.52 4.58
C GLU A 88 -11.26 -2.95 4.67
N GLU A 89 -10.34 -2.05 4.30
CA GLU A 89 -8.89 -2.32 4.42
C GLU A 89 -8.46 -2.52 5.88
N LEU A 90 -9.19 -1.96 6.86
CA LEU A 90 -8.90 -2.12 8.30
C LEU A 90 -8.93 -3.58 8.76
N PHE A 91 -9.75 -4.39 8.11
CA PHE A 91 -9.97 -5.81 8.48
C PHE A 91 -9.05 -6.77 7.73
N LYS A 92 -8.23 -6.26 6.81
CA LYS A 92 -7.27 -7.08 6.07
C LYS A 92 -5.98 -7.30 6.87
N GLU A 93 -5.40 -8.48 6.71
CA GLU A 93 -4.14 -8.84 7.39
C GLU A 93 -3.02 -7.81 7.18
N ASN A 94 -2.91 -7.26 5.97
CA ASN A 94 -1.88 -6.28 5.64
C ASN A 94 -1.96 -5.04 6.53
N TYR A 95 -3.17 -4.56 6.86
CA TYR A 95 -3.34 -3.43 7.77
C TYR A 95 -2.97 -3.79 9.21
N MET A 96 -3.34 -4.98 9.66
CA MET A 96 -3.05 -5.48 11.01
C MET A 96 -1.55 -5.71 11.26
N LEU A 97 -0.74 -5.82 10.21
CA LEU A 97 0.72 -5.96 10.29
C LEU A 97 1.45 -4.61 10.40
N PHE A 98 0.76 -3.48 10.25
CA PHE A 98 1.40 -2.18 10.43
C PHE A 98 1.88 -1.99 11.87
N ASP A 99 3.09 -1.46 11.98
CA ASP A 99 3.66 -1.09 13.27
C ASP A 99 2.80 0.00 13.93
N LYS A 100 2.51 -0.18 15.22
CA LYS A 100 1.71 0.76 16.01
C LYS A 100 2.30 2.18 15.97
N HIS A 101 3.62 2.32 15.98
CA HIS A 101 4.28 3.63 15.88
C HIS A 101 4.00 4.34 14.56
N ILE A 102 3.79 3.59 13.48
CA ILE A 102 3.41 4.16 12.18
C ILE A 102 1.95 4.62 12.24
N LEU A 103 1.06 3.81 12.81
CA LEU A 103 -0.35 4.16 12.97
C LEU A 103 -0.53 5.40 13.86
N ASP A 104 0.24 5.51 14.94
CA ASP A 104 0.21 6.68 15.84
C ASP A 104 0.59 7.97 15.09
N LYS A 105 1.54 7.92 14.15
CA LYS A 105 1.89 9.07 13.29
C LYS A 105 0.77 9.48 12.35
N PHE A 106 -0.08 8.56 11.92
CA PHE A 106 -1.23 8.88 11.07
C PHE A 106 -2.35 9.60 11.83
N SER A 107 -2.34 9.58 13.17
CA SER A 107 -3.22 10.38 14.01
C SER A 107 -2.86 11.87 14.00
N ASP A 108 -1.58 12.20 13.80
CA ASP A 108 -1.10 13.59 13.77
C ASP A 108 -1.34 14.24 12.40
N LYS A 109 -2.41 15.01 12.33
CA LYS A 109 -2.81 15.71 11.10
C LYS A 109 -1.80 16.77 10.64
N GLU A 110 -1.06 17.38 11.57
CA GLU A 110 0.00 18.34 11.26
C GLU A 110 1.22 17.64 10.67
N PHE A 111 1.62 16.51 11.27
CA PHE A 111 2.66 15.65 10.70
C PHE A 111 2.32 15.24 9.27
N LEU A 112 1.11 14.75 9.03
CA LEU A 112 0.67 14.31 7.70
C LEU A 112 0.68 15.46 6.68
N LYS A 113 0.26 16.66 7.07
CA LYS A 113 0.30 17.85 6.23
C LYS A 113 1.73 18.22 5.84
N ASN A 114 2.64 18.25 6.81
CA ASN A 114 4.05 18.56 6.59
C ASN A 114 4.73 17.48 5.73
N TYR A 115 4.41 16.21 5.98
CA TYR A 115 4.92 15.10 5.22
C TYR A 115 4.43 15.13 3.77
N ARG A 116 3.15 15.45 3.53
CA ARG A 116 2.63 15.66 2.17
C ARG A 116 3.36 16.78 1.45
N SER A 117 3.60 17.90 2.11
CA SER A 117 4.35 19.02 1.52
C SER A 117 5.75 18.60 1.10
N PHE A 118 6.42 17.81 1.93
CA PHE A 118 7.74 17.22 1.62
C PHE A 118 7.66 16.27 0.40
N LEU A 119 6.69 15.37 0.37
CA LEU A 119 6.49 14.43 -0.75
C LEU A 119 6.22 15.19 -2.06
N THR A 120 5.31 16.18 -2.02
CA THR A 120 4.97 17.01 -3.18
C THR A 120 6.18 17.78 -3.69
N ALA A 121 7.00 18.36 -2.80
CA ALA A 121 8.23 19.05 -3.17
C ALA A 121 9.24 18.07 -3.82
N THR A 122 9.34 16.85 -3.32
CA THR A 122 10.20 15.80 -3.88
C THR A 122 9.77 15.43 -5.30
N VAL A 123 8.47 15.23 -5.52
CA VAL A 123 7.89 14.95 -6.83
C VAL A 123 8.18 16.10 -7.80
N GLN A 124 7.85 17.33 -7.41
CA GLN A 124 8.08 18.52 -8.25
C GLN A 124 9.56 18.75 -8.58
N ALA A 125 10.44 18.48 -7.62
CA ALA A 125 11.90 18.62 -7.85
C ALA A 125 12.40 17.64 -8.92
N TYR A 126 11.95 16.39 -8.89
CA TYR A 126 12.28 15.40 -9.91
C TYR A 126 11.73 15.81 -11.27
N GLU A 127 10.44 16.11 -11.37
CA GLU A 127 9.75 16.47 -12.61
C GLU A 127 10.34 17.72 -13.24
N SER A 128 10.55 18.77 -12.45
CA SER A 128 11.15 20.03 -12.94
C SER A 128 12.55 19.84 -13.49
N ARG A 129 13.38 19.01 -12.85
CA ARG A 129 14.75 18.72 -13.31
C ARG A 129 14.74 17.96 -14.63
N GLN A 130 13.89 16.95 -14.76
CA GLN A 130 13.76 16.16 -15.98
C GLN A 130 13.20 17.01 -17.13
N ALA A 131 12.16 17.80 -16.86
CA ALA A 131 11.56 18.71 -17.84
C ALA A 131 12.55 19.79 -18.31
N ALA A 132 13.38 20.33 -17.41
CA ALA A 132 14.39 21.34 -17.78
C ALA A 132 15.39 20.80 -18.77
N ILE A 133 15.90 19.58 -18.60
CA ILE A 133 16.80 18.94 -19.56
C ILE A 133 16.06 18.69 -20.89
N GLY A 134 14.80 18.27 -20.85
CA GLY A 134 13.97 18.13 -22.04
C GLY A 134 13.78 19.44 -22.79
N GLN A 135 13.57 20.55 -22.07
CA GLN A 135 13.42 21.89 -22.66
C GLN A 135 14.74 22.36 -23.32
N GLU A 136 15.89 22.11 -22.66
CA GLU A 136 17.20 22.41 -23.24
C GLU A 136 17.41 21.66 -24.57
N ALA A 137 17.09 20.35 -24.58
CA ALA A 137 17.21 19.55 -25.79
C ALA A 137 16.28 20.04 -26.91
N ILE A 138 15.03 20.37 -26.61
CA ILE A 138 14.07 20.90 -27.59
C ILE A 138 14.52 22.29 -28.07
N GLY A 139 15.05 23.13 -27.18
CA GLY A 139 15.63 24.43 -27.54
C GLY A 139 16.77 24.28 -28.57
N LEU A 140 17.69 23.34 -28.33
CA LEU A 140 18.77 23.04 -29.25
C LEU A 140 18.26 22.52 -30.61
N ILE A 141 17.28 21.65 -30.61
CA ILE A 141 16.64 21.14 -31.85
C ILE A 141 16.04 22.27 -32.67
N ARG A 142 15.30 23.17 -32.00
CA ARG A 142 14.63 24.30 -32.67
C ARG A 142 15.58 25.37 -33.17
N SER A 143 16.69 25.64 -32.47
CA SER A 143 17.68 26.61 -32.90
C SER A 143 18.37 26.23 -34.23
N GLU A 144 18.43 24.92 -34.53
CA GLU A 144 18.95 24.38 -35.79
C GLU A 144 17.84 24.23 -36.87
N GLY A 145 16.63 24.74 -36.62
CA GLY A 145 15.50 24.65 -37.55
C GLY A 145 15.02 23.22 -37.78
N LEU A 146 15.20 22.35 -36.76
CA LEU A 146 14.78 20.95 -36.81
C LEU A 146 13.48 20.76 -36.02
N GLU A 147 12.71 19.72 -36.43
CA GLU A 147 11.53 19.25 -35.76
C GLU A 147 11.70 17.79 -35.32
N GLN A 148 10.82 17.33 -34.47
CA GLN A 148 10.80 15.94 -34.00
C GLN A 148 10.76 14.92 -35.15
N THR A 149 10.07 15.25 -36.23
CA THR A 149 9.90 14.42 -37.44
C THR A 149 11.16 14.24 -38.29
N ASP A 150 12.16 15.15 -38.15
CA ASP A 150 13.44 15.07 -38.88
C ASP A 150 14.34 13.95 -38.33
N PHE A 151 14.08 13.52 -37.09
CA PHE A 151 14.84 12.48 -36.43
C PHE A 151 14.31 11.08 -36.76
N LYS A 152 15.18 10.08 -36.66
CA LYS A 152 14.85 8.68 -36.91
C LYS A 152 13.75 8.22 -35.94
N GLY A 153 12.67 7.70 -36.50
CA GLY A 153 11.51 7.23 -35.77
C GLY A 153 10.55 8.34 -35.28
N GLY A 154 10.93 9.63 -35.47
CA GLY A 154 10.05 10.76 -35.13
C GLY A 154 9.43 10.63 -33.73
N LYS A 155 8.10 10.54 -33.66
CA LYS A 155 7.33 10.37 -32.40
C LYS A 155 7.59 9.03 -31.67
N ALA A 156 8.13 8.02 -32.35
CA ALA A 156 8.50 6.72 -31.77
C ALA A 156 10.03 6.60 -31.52
N GLY A 157 10.82 7.57 -31.98
CA GLY A 157 12.28 7.60 -31.84
C GLY A 157 12.72 8.07 -30.44
N CYS A 158 14.05 8.00 -30.19
CA CYS A 158 14.63 8.42 -28.92
C CYS A 158 14.40 9.91 -28.61
N VAL A 159 14.34 10.77 -29.64
CA VAL A 159 14.09 12.22 -29.52
C VAL A 159 12.73 12.49 -28.83
N SER A 160 11.73 11.62 -29.01
CA SER A 160 10.40 11.79 -28.46
C SER A 160 10.37 11.88 -26.94
N TYR A 161 11.37 11.33 -26.29
CA TYR A 161 11.41 11.30 -24.82
C TYR A 161 11.57 12.70 -24.22
N PHE A 162 12.34 13.59 -24.85
CA PHE A 162 12.41 14.99 -24.45
C PHE A 162 11.04 15.68 -24.50
N TYR A 163 10.29 15.44 -25.56
CA TYR A 163 8.93 16.01 -25.70
C TYR A 163 7.95 15.44 -24.67
N LYS A 164 8.07 14.15 -24.34
CA LYS A 164 7.26 13.52 -23.28
C LYS A 164 7.51 14.15 -21.92
N LEU A 165 8.79 14.35 -21.55
CA LEU A 165 9.15 14.96 -20.27
C LEU A 165 8.63 16.40 -20.16
N VAL A 166 8.73 17.19 -21.23
CA VAL A 166 8.20 18.56 -21.25
C VAL A 166 6.66 18.59 -21.22
N ALA A 167 6.01 17.54 -21.73
CA ALA A 167 4.57 17.37 -21.66
C ALA A 167 4.07 16.80 -20.30
N GLY A 168 4.98 16.60 -19.34
CA GLY A 168 4.62 16.06 -18.01
C GLY A 168 4.48 14.55 -17.94
N ASN A 169 4.99 13.82 -18.95
CA ASN A 169 5.03 12.36 -18.93
C ASN A 169 6.43 11.88 -18.53
N PHE A 170 6.54 11.33 -17.32
CA PHE A 170 7.79 10.86 -16.71
C PHE A 170 7.85 9.32 -16.64
N ASP A 171 7.17 8.62 -17.54
CA ASP A 171 7.19 7.17 -17.61
C ASP A 171 8.59 6.61 -17.89
N GLU A 172 8.75 5.32 -17.62
CA GLU A 172 10.01 4.62 -17.85
C GLU A 172 10.52 4.76 -19.29
N PRO A 173 11.83 5.08 -19.49
CA PRO A 173 12.43 5.19 -20.79
C PRO A 173 12.49 3.83 -21.49
N THR A 174 11.98 3.78 -22.72
CA THR A 174 11.97 2.57 -23.54
C THR A 174 13.37 2.13 -23.96
N ALA A 175 13.53 0.88 -24.39
CA ALA A 175 14.80 0.38 -24.93
C ALA A 175 15.34 1.24 -26.09
N THR A 176 14.45 1.83 -26.93
CA THR A 176 14.83 2.75 -28.00
C THR A 176 15.47 4.03 -27.46
N VAL A 177 14.93 4.57 -26.36
CA VAL A 177 15.48 5.75 -25.69
C VAL A 177 16.83 5.43 -25.08
N ARG A 178 16.97 4.32 -24.36
CA ARG A 178 18.26 3.87 -23.78
C ARG A 178 19.32 3.65 -24.86
N LYS A 179 18.97 3.06 -26.01
CA LYS A 179 19.85 2.91 -27.14
C LYS A 179 20.28 4.26 -27.73
N GLY A 180 19.37 5.26 -27.76
CA GLY A 180 19.67 6.62 -28.23
C GLY A 180 20.80 7.31 -27.45
N ALA A 181 20.94 7.02 -26.15
CA ALA A 181 22.05 7.59 -25.37
C ALA A 181 23.44 7.01 -25.71
N GLN A 182 23.47 5.82 -26.34
CA GLN A 182 24.72 5.09 -26.62
C GLN A 182 25.11 5.08 -28.11
N ASP A 183 24.12 5.20 -29.00
CA ASP A 183 24.33 5.01 -30.45
C ASP A 183 23.78 6.19 -31.24
N SER A 184 24.67 6.93 -31.87
CA SER A 184 24.33 8.05 -32.76
C SER A 184 23.51 7.64 -33.99
N ALA A 185 23.60 6.39 -34.43
CA ALA A 185 22.78 5.85 -35.51
C ALA A 185 21.30 5.70 -35.16
N ALA A 186 20.94 5.83 -33.86
CA ALA A 186 19.56 5.88 -33.41
C ALA A 186 18.85 7.21 -33.69
N TRP A 187 19.62 8.29 -34.01
CA TRP A 187 19.06 9.63 -34.14
C TRP A 187 18.76 10.02 -35.59
N VAL A 188 19.47 9.47 -36.57
CA VAL A 188 19.35 9.88 -37.99
C VAL A 188 19.33 8.69 -38.91
N THR A 189 18.53 8.77 -39.99
CA THR A 189 18.56 7.79 -41.09
C THR A 189 19.67 8.12 -42.07
N LYS A 190 20.22 7.08 -42.73
CA LYS A 190 21.31 7.27 -43.72
C LYS A 190 20.94 8.20 -44.86
N THR A 191 19.65 8.24 -45.23
CA THR A 191 19.10 8.99 -46.38
C THR A 191 18.48 10.34 -45.97
N SER A 192 18.57 10.76 -44.69
CA SER A 192 17.99 12.02 -44.26
C SER A 192 18.70 13.23 -44.87
N PRO A 193 17.99 14.20 -45.46
CA PRO A 193 18.58 15.45 -45.96
C PRO A 193 19.14 16.31 -44.81
N ARG A 194 18.67 16.14 -43.58
CA ARG A 194 19.12 16.87 -42.37
C ARG A 194 20.26 16.15 -41.63
N LYS A 195 20.87 15.13 -42.23
CA LYS A 195 21.90 14.28 -41.57
C LYS A 195 23.08 15.09 -41.02
N ALA A 196 23.58 16.06 -41.76
CA ALA A 196 24.72 16.90 -41.34
C ALA A 196 24.35 17.74 -40.10
N THR A 197 23.19 18.41 -40.13
CA THR A 197 22.68 19.26 -39.04
C THR A 197 22.35 18.43 -37.79
N ILE A 198 21.70 17.26 -37.95
CA ILE A 198 21.46 16.37 -36.82
C ILE A 198 22.80 15.85 -36.27
N GLY A 199 23.74 15.51 -37.13
CA GLY A 199 25.06 15.02 -36.73
C GLY A 199 25.84 16.01 -35.87
N SER A 200 25.73 17.33 -36.13
CA SER A 200 26.41 18.36 -35.34
C SER A 200 25.91 18.50 -33.92
N ILE A 201 24.60 18.35 -33.70
CA ILE A 201 23.98 18.46 -32.35
C ILE A 201 23.82 17.12 -31.61
N CYS A 202 23.95 16.00 -32.34
CA CYS A 202 23.74 14.66 -31.80
C CYS A 202 24.59 14.37 -30.55
N PRO A 203 25.91 14.73 -30.47
CA PRO A 203 26.66 14.48 -29.24
C PRO A 203 26.09 15.18 -28.01
N ARG A 204 25.59 16.42 -28.15
CA ARG A 204 24.96 17.14 -27.05
C ARG A 204 23.63 16.53 -26.65
N LEU A 205 22.79 16.14 -27.62
CA LEU A 205 21.53 15.47 -27.37
C LEU A 205 21.75 14.14 -26.69
N MET A 206 22.76 13.36 -27.08
CA MET A 206 23.11 12.09 -26.41
C MET A 206 23.54 12.33 -24.97
N GLN A 207 24.34 13.38 -24.71
CA GLN A 207 24.74 13.74 -23.34
C GLN A 207 23.54 14.10 -22.50
N LEU A 208 22.63 14.95 -22.97
CA LEU A 208 21.40 15.33 -22.27
C LEU A 208 20.53 14.11 -22.01
N LEU A 209 20.42 13.20 -22.97
CA LEU A 209 19.66 11.96 -22.78
C LEU A 209 20.31 11.04 -21.73
N GLN A 210 21.66 10.96 -21.73
CA GLN A 210 22.37 10.19 -20.71
C GLN A 210 22.18 10.79 -19.30
N ASP A 211 22.17 12.12 -19.19
CA ASP A 211 21.92 12.81 -17.90
C ASP A 211 20.50 12.51 -17.38
N ILE A 212 19.51 12.47 -18.30
CA ILE A 212 18.14 12.05 -17.96
C ILE A 212 18.11 10.60 -17.46
N LEU A 213 18.77 9.69 -18.19
CA LEU A 213 18.78 8.26 -17.84
C LEU A 213 19.50 7.98 -16.52
N ASN A 214 20.62 8.65 -16.28
CA ASN A 214 21.35 8.53 -15.01
C ASN A 214 20.47 8.93 -13.82
N ARG A 215 19.73 10.04 -13.95
CA ARG A 215 18.78 10.48 -12.91
C ARG A 215 17.59 9.54 -12.76
N PHE A 216 17.10 9.01 -13.89
CA PHE A 216 16.05 8.02 -13.87
C PHE A 216 16.51 6.79 -13.07
N ASP A 217 17.65 6.22 -13.39
CA ASP A 217 18.16 5.02 -12.75
C ASP A 217 18.48 5.23 -11.24
N GLN A 218 18.80 6.48 -10.83
CA GLN A 218 19.07 6.82 -9.43
C GLN A 218 17.82 7.18 -8.61
N ASP A 219 16.93 8.00 -9.14
CA ASP A 219 15.92 8.71 -8.37
C ASP A 219 14.48 8.25 -8.66
N TYR A 220 14.24 7.47 -9.73
CA TYR A 220 12.89 7.15 -10.18
C TYR A 220 12.08 6.35 -9.16
N SER A 221 12.68 5.44 -8.43
CA SER A 221 12.01 4.68 -7.38
C SER A 221 11.56 5.58 -6.23
N TYR A 222 12.37 6.57 -5.85
CA TYR A 222 12.01 7.58 -4.85
C TYR A 222 10.88 8.47 -5.34
N TYR A 223 10.96 8.91 -6.60
CA TYR A 223 9.92 9.70 -7.24
C TYR A 223 8.57 8.96 -7.24
N LEU A 224 8.54 7.70 -7.69
CA LEU A 224 7.32 6.89 -7.69
C LEU A 224 6.77 6.68 -6.28
N SER A 225 7.62 6.34 -5.32
CA SER A 225 7.21 6.15 -3.94
C SER A 225 6.64 7.44 -3.34
N ALA A 226 7.32 8.58 -3.57
CA ALA A 226 6.83 9.88 -3.09
C ALA A 226 5.49 10.26 -3.72
N ARG A 227 5.30 10.01 -5.01
CA ARG A 227 4.06 10.26 -5.74
C ARG A 227 2.93 9.38 -5.20
N MET A 228 3.15 8.06 -5.13
CA MET A 228 2.15 7.12 -4.62
C MET A 228 1.74 7.44 -3.17
N LEU A 229 2.71 7.77 -2.31
CA LEU A 229 2.41 8.16 -0.93
C LEU A 229 1.66 9.49 -0.87
N SER A 230 2.05 10.49 -1.65
CA SER A 230 1.36 11.79 -1.70
C SER A 230 -0.09 11.66 -2.12
N ASP A 231 -0.36 10.85 -3.14
CA ASP A 231 -1.71 10.63 -3.69
C ASP A 231 -2.64 9.89 -2.70
N ASN A 232 -2.06 9.02 -1.85
CA ASN A 232 -2.84 8.19 -0.91
C ASN A 232 -2.80 8.66 0.55
N LEU A 233 -2.07 9.73 0.87
CA LEU A 233 -1.84 10.15 2.25
C LEU A 233 -3.13 10.54 3.00
N TYR A 234 -4.07 11.18 2.31
CA TYR A 234 -5.37 11.53 2.87
C TYR A 234 -6.20 10.29 3.19
N GLN A 235 -6.11 9.26 2.34
CA GLN A 235 -6.78 7.99 2.58
C GLN A 235 -6.26 7.32 3.86
N LEU A 236 -4.95 7.32 4.08
CA LEU A 236 -4.33 6.79 5.30
C LEU A 236 -4.79 7.55 6.55
N GLY A 237 -4.93 8.89 6.47
CA GLY A 237 -5.42 9.68 7.59
C GLY A 237 -6.88 9.41 7.93
N ILE A 238 -7.75 9.24 6.92
CA ILE A 238 -9.16 8.89 7.11
C ILE A 238 -9.28 7.45 7.63
N LEU A 239 -8.47 6.53 7.13
CA LEU A 239 -8.45 5.15 7.57
C LEU A 239 -8.10 5.03 9.06
N ASN A 240 -7.16 5.86 9.54
CA ASN A 240 -6.85 5.92 10.96
C ASN A 240 -8.01 6.48 11.80
N ASP A 241 -8.71 7.52 11.32
CA ASP A 241 -9.89 8.04 12.02
C ASP A 241 -11.01 6.97 12.12
N LEU A 242 -11.23 6.22 11.03
CA LEU A 242 -12.15 5.08 11.03
C LEU A 242 -11.73 4.01 12.01
N TYR A 243 -10.44 3.67 12.05
CA TYR A 243 -9.91 2.68 12.99
C TYR A 243 -10.21 3.07 14.44
N GLN A 244 -9.97 4.32 14.81
CA GLN A 244 -10.25 4.80 16.16
C GLN A 244 -11.74 4.71 16.51
N GLU A 245 -12.63 5.05 15.57
CA GLU A 245 -14.07 4.96 15.79
C GLU A 245 -14.56 3.50 15.83
N VAL A 246 -14.00 2.59 15.04
CA VAL A 246 -14.26 1.16 15.11
C VAL A 246 -13.89 0.63 16.50
N ARG A 247 -12.68 0.97 17.01
CA ARG A 247 -12.23 0.56 18.34
C ARG A 247 -13.12 1.14 19.45
N ALA A 248 -13.42 2.43 19.39
CA ALA A 248 -14.32 3.07 20.36
C ALA A 248 -15.71 2.44 20.41
N TYR A 249 -16.28 2.08 19.24
CA TYR A 249 -17.55 1.39 19.17
C TYR A 249 -17.48 -0.02 19.77
N CYS A 250 -16.45 -0.78 19.44
CA CYS A 250 -16.23 -2.12 19.98
C CYS A 250 -16.07 -2.08 21.51
N ASP A 251 -15.29 -1.14 22.04
CA ASP A 251 -15.08 -0.96 23.48
C ASP A 251 -16.40 -0.57 24.19
N GLU A 252 -17.15 0.39 23.63
CA GLU A 252 -18.44 0.81 24.19
C GLU A 252 -19.45 -0.35 24.28
N LYS A 253 -19.46 -1.24 23.31
CA LYS A 253 -20.41 -2.37 23.22
C LYS A 253 -19.87 -3.67 23.79
N GLY A 254 -18.62 -3.72 24.24
CA GLY A 254 -17.96 -4.95 24.69
C GLY A 254 -17.85 -5.99 23.57
N LEU A 255 -17.53 -5.54 22.34
CA LEU A 255 -17.41 -6.38 21.17
C LEU A 255 -15.93 -6.66 20.84
N MET A 256 -15.69 -7.81 20.26
CA MET A 256 -14.42 -8.19 19.62
C MET A 256 -14.73 -8.61 18.18
N LEU A 257 -14.08 -7.99 17.20
CA LEU A 257 -14.25 -8.40 15.81
C LEU A 257 -13.58 -9.75 15.56
N LEU A 258 -14.19 -10.55 14.69
CA LEU A 258 -13.61 -11.84 14.31
C LEU A 258 -12.24 -11.68 13.68
N SER A 259 -12.04 -10.65 12.87
CA SER A 259 -10.76 -10.29 12.24
C SER A 259 -9.63 -10.07 13.28
N ASP A 260 -9.95 -9.56 14.46
CA ASP A 260 -8.95 -9.31 15.51
C ASP A 260 -8.42 -10.58 16.17
N THR A 261 -9.20 -11.66 16.15
CA THR A 261 -8.86 -12.89 16.87
C THR A 261 -7.52 -13.47 16.42
N THR A 262 -7.25 -13.44 15.12
CA THR A 262 -5.99 -13.94 14.56
C THR A 262 -4.78 -13.11 14.98
N HIS A 263 -4.94 -11.78 15.00
CA HIS A 263 -3.88 -10.85 15.42
C HIS A 263 -3.60 -10.95 16.92
N ILE A 264 -4.64 -10.95 17.74
CA ILE A 264 -4.53 -11.08 19.20
C ILE A 264 -3.82 -12.40 19.57
N LEU A 265 -4.20 -13.49 18.90
CA LEU A 265 -3.53 -14.78 19.11
C LEU A 265 -2.07 -14.75 18.68
N ASN A 266 -1.73 -14.05 17.59
CA ASN A 266 -0.35 -13.90 17.15
C ASN A 266 0.52 -13.19 18.20
N MET A 267 0.01 -12.11 18.80
CA MET A 267 0.68 -11.42 19.89
C MET A 267 0.86 -12.34 21.12
N LEU A 268 -0.20 -13.06 21.48
CA LEU A 268 -0.17 -13.98 22.61
C LEU A 268 0.89 -15.09 22.45
N ILE A 269 1.00 -15.65 21.24
CA ILE A 269 1.97 -16.70 20.91
C ILE A 269 3.41 -16.16 20.88
N ALA A 270 3.59 -14.92 20.40
CA ALA A 270 4.91 -14.29 20.36
C ALA A 270 5.48 -14.03 21.76
N ASP A 271 4.63 -13.73 22.73
CA ASP A 271 5.02 -13.37 24.10
C ASP A 271 5.08 -14.56 25.06
N ASN A 272 4.53 -15.74 24.68
CA ASN A 272 4.41 -16.90 25.58
C ASN A 272 4.96 -18.18 24.95
N ASP A 273 5.41 -19.09 25.82
CA ASP A 273 5.79 -20.44 25.40
C ASP A 273 4.52 -21.23 24.97
N THR A 274 4.66 -21.99 23.90
CA THR A 274 3.59 -22.84 23.34
C THR A 274 3.07 -23.85 24.36
N SER A 275 3.94 -24.38 25.20
CA SER A 275 3.55 -25.32 26.27
C SER A 275 2.59 -24.71 27.26
N PHE A 276 2.80 -23.44 27.63
CA PHE A 276 1.93 -22.68 28.52
C PHE A 276 0.54 -22.44 27.91
N LEU A 277 0.47 -22.19 26.59
CA LEU A 277 -0.79 -22.03 25.88
C LEU A 277 -1.64 -23.30 25.96
N PHE A 278 -1.04 -24.48 25.76
CA PHE A 278 -1.73 -25.75 25.85
C PHE A 278 -2.17 -26.08 27.28
N GLU A 279 -1.31 -25.90 28.26
CA GLU A 279 -1.61 -26.13 29.65
C GLU A 279 -2.84 -25.34 30.11
N LYS A 280 -2.90 -24.08 29.75
CA LYS A 280 -3.99 -23.20 30.17
C LYS A 280 -5.30 -23.46 29.44
N CYS A 281 -5.24 -23.87 28.17
CA CYS A 281 -6.45 -24.25 27.42
C CYS A 281 -7.05 -25.58 27.89
N GLY A 282 -6.37 -26.33 28.76
CA GLY A 282 -6.84 -27.59 29.33
C GLY A 282 -7.07 -28.72 28.32
N ASN A 283 -6.56 -28.57 27.10
CA ASN A 283 -6.73 -29.53 26.02
C ASN A 283 -5.38 -29.86 25.40
N TYR A 284 -4.99 -31.13 25.49
CA TYR A 284 -3.83 -31.65 24.79
C TYR A 284 -4.26 -32.18 23.41
N TYR A 285 -3.90 -31.45 22.35
CA TYR A 285 -4.15 -31.90 20.99
C TYR A 285 -2.94 -32.73 20.51
N LYS A 286 -3.12 -34.07 20.50
CA LYS A 286 -2.07 -35.00 20.02
C LYS A 286 -1.97 -35.07 18.51
N HIS A 287 -3.09 -34.83 17.84
CA HIS A 287 -3.18 -34.91 16.37
C HIS A 287 -3.97 -33.71 15.87
N LEU A 288 -3.38 -32.95 14.95
CA LEU A 288 -4.00 -31.84 14.26
C LEU A 288 -4.23 -32.22 12.81
N MET A 289 -5.44 -32.02 12.32
CA MET A 289 -5.82 -32.19 10.92
C MET A 289 -6.47 -30.91 10.46
N ILE A 290 -5.91 -30.28 9.42
CA ILE A 290 -6.43 -29.03 8.86
C ILE A 290 -6.94 -29.37 7.45
N ASP A 291 -8.25 -29.21 7.26
CA ASP A 291 -8.91 -29.36 5.98
C ASP A 291 -8.84 -28.04 5.21
N GLU A 292 -8.86 -28.11 3.89
CA GLU A 292 -8.82 -26.93 2.98
C GLU A 292 -7.66 -25.97 3.31
N PHE A 293 -6.47 -26.51 3.56
CA PHE A 293 -5.30 -25.73 3.99
C PHE A 293 -4.97 -24.56 3.06
N GLN A 294 -5.30 -24.65 1.77
CA GLN A 294 -5.10 -23.58 0.80
C GLN A 294 -5.89 -22.30 1.14
N ASP A 295 -6.98 -22.42 1.91
CA ASP A 295 -7.80 -21.28 2.34
C ASP A 295 -7.29 -20.65 3.66
N THR A 296 -6.25 -21.27 4.25
CA THR A 296 -5.64 -20.78 5.49
C THR A 296 -4.76 -19.57 5.19
N SER A 297 -5.00 -18.44 5.88
CA SER A 297 -4.20 -17.25 5.72
C SER A 297 -2.78 -17.41 6.29
N GLY A 298 -1.86 -16.54 5.84
CA GLY A 298 -0.48 -16.53 6.33
C GLY A 298 -0.39 -16.30 7.84
N MET A 299 -1.23 -15.43 8.40
CA MET A 299 -1.27 -15.14 9.83
C MET A 299 -1.91 -16.29 10.62
N GLN A 300 -2.96 -16.91 10.11
CA GLN A 300 -3.55 -18.11 10.72
C GLN A 300 -2.50 -19.24 10.79
N TRP A 301 -1.77 -19.48 9.69
CA TRP A 301 -0.70 -20.48 9.69
C TRP A 301 0.42 -20.15 10.68
N LYS A 302 0.82 -18.88 10.78
CA LYS A 302 1.82 -18.43 11.76
C LYS A 302 1.40 -18.75 13.19
N ASN A 303 0.11 -18.68 13.49
CA ASN A 303 -0.47 -19.03 14.78
C ASN A 303 -0.55 -20.56 15.00
N PHE A 304 -0.83 -21.34 13.96
CA PHE A 304 -0.87 -22.80 14.07
C PHE A 304 0.51 -23.46 14.14
N ARG A 305 1.48 -22.92 13.42
CA ARG A 305 2.79 -23.52 13.25
C ARG A 305 3.45 -23.92 14.59
N PRO A 306 3.48 -23.08 15.65
CA PRO A 306 4.06 -23.47 16.93
C PRO A 306 3.34 -24.67 17.57
N LEU A 307 2.01 -24.74 17.46
CA LEU A 307 1.20 -25.83 17.97
C LEU A 307 1.48 -27.15 17.23
N VAL A 308 1.60 -27.09 15.92
CA VAL A 308 1.96 -28.23 15.05
C VAL A 308 3.36 -28.74 15.39
N VAL A 309 4.34 -27.84 15.50
CA VAL A 309 5.73 -28.20 15.82
C VAL A 309 5.81 -28.86 17.20
N ASN A 310 5.10 -28.34 18.20
CA ASN A 310 5.07 -28.94 19.54
C ASN A 310 4.45 -30.35 19.51
N SER A 311 3.32 -30.52 18.83
CA SER A 311 2.66 -31.83 18.68
C SER A 311 3.56 -32.87 17.97
N LEU A 312 4.32 -32.44 16.96
CA LEU A 312 5.29 -33.29 16.25
C LEU A 312 6.49 -33.66 17.12
N SER A 313 6.98 -32.72 17.93
CA SER A 313 8.14 -32.95 18.82
C SER A 313 7.82 -33.96 19.92
N GLU A 314 6.57 -34.10 20.33
CA GLU A 314 6.08 -35.09 21.28
C GLU A 314 5.83 -36.48 20.63
N GLY A 315 6.17 -36.66 19.36
CA GLY A 315 6.00 -37.92 18.64
C GLY A 315 4.57 -38.20 18.16
N CYS A 316 3.73 -37.15 18.14
CA CYS A 316 2.36 -37.20 17.64
C CYS A 316 2.30 -36.99 16.12
N ARG A 317 1.33 -37.60 15.43
CA ARG A 317 1.11 -37.41 13.99
C ARG A 317 0.16 -36.25 13.76
N THR A 318 0.61 -35.29 12.91
CA THR A 318 -0.23 -34.21 12.41
C THR A 318 -0.31 -34.31 10.88
N MET A 319 -1.48 -34.10 10.31
CA MET A 319 -1.74 -34.02 8.88
C MET A 319 -2.56 -32.75 8.57
#